data_40b02daf4b1abb1445f7f66851f61246
#
_entry.id   40b02daf4b1abb1445f7f66851f61246
#
_cell.length_a   1.000
_cell.length_b   1.000
_cell.length_c   1.000
_cell.angle_alpha   90.00
_cell.angle_beta   90.00
_cell.angle_gamma   90.00
#
_symmetry.space_group_name_H-M   'P 1'
#
loop_
_entity.id
_entity.type
_entity.pdbx_description
1 polymer ?
#
loop_
_entity_poly.entity_id
_entity_poly.type
_entity_poly.pdbx_seq_one_letter_code
_entity_poly.pdbx_strand_id
1 'polypeptide(L)'
;MRGAPVPQDASSLPTAVGGSAAPRGRGQVPWAVWIAVVVVYPIASLLFRLRYRNAERIPRTGPALLVLNHISILDPLASARLVWDHGRVPHFLAKESVFRGPGGPLLRRAGQIPVARFTADAHEALHAAEVDLAAGNIVVIYPEGSVTRDPDWWPMESRTGVARLALTTDAVVLPVAQWGAQRVHDYHAHKLHFRLRTPADYLVGEPVDLSAQRARLRAGQPLTGELLKETTDLIMSRVRDQLAELRGEPAPTAFHPRPRRELPGDLSGSAT
;
A
#
# COMPACT_ATOMS: atom_id res chain seq x y z
N MET A 1 54.87 -40.12 -11.91
CA MET A 1 54.20 -38.82 -11.81
C MET A 1 52.87 -39.06 -11.15
N ARG A 2 52.71 -38.52 -9.95
CA ARG A 2 51.52 -38.77 -9.09
C ARG A 2 50.49 -37.68 -9.34
N GLY A 3 49.26 -38.05 -9.70
CA GLY A 3 48.13 -37.13 -9.81
C GLY A 3 47.65 -36.67 -8.43
N ALA A 4 47.44 -35.38 -8.30
CA ALA A 4 46.88 -34.76 -7.11
C ALA A 4 45.35 -34.93 -7.08
N PRO A 5 44.73 -35.08 -5.92
CA PRO A 5 43.28 -35.22 -5.78
C PRO A 5 42.58 -33.85 -5.86
N VAL A 6 41.43 -33.85 -6.52
CA VAL A 6 40.47 -32.74 -6.59
C VAL A 6 39.69 -32.66 -5.26
N PRO A 7 39.53 -31.48 -4.62
CA PRO A 7 38.67 -31.35 -3.47
C PRO A 7 37.19 -31.32 -3.91
N GLN A 8 36.43 -32.31 -3.46
CA GLN A 8 34.98 -32.26 -3.39
C GLN A 8 34.61 -31.52 -2.10
N ASP A 9 34.12 -30.31 -2.21
CA ASP A 9 33.30 -29.73 -1.14
C ASP A 9 32.32 -28.70 -1.75
N ALA A 10 31.15 -29.20 -2.05
CA ALA A 10 29.98 -28.42 -2.48
C ALA A 10 28.77 -28.93 -1.71
N SER A 11 28.66 -28.59 -0.41
CA SER A 11 27.42 -28.77 0.32
C SER A 11 27.36 -27.83 1.53
N SER A 12 26.92 -26.62 1.33
CA SER A 12 26.24 -25.86 2.38
C SER A 12 25.41 -24.75 1.76
N LEU A 13 24.26 -25.14 1.22
CA LEU A 13 23.15 -24.19 1.07
C LEU A 13 22.66 -23.84 2.48
N PRO A 14 22.45 -22.56 2.82
CA PRO A 14 21.89 -22.22 4.12
C PRO A 14 20.46 -22.74 4.20
N THR A 15 20.25 -23.61 5.16
CA THR A 15 18.95 -24.13 5.57
C THR A 15 18.02 -22.95 5.85
N ALA A 16 16.90 -22.87 5.15
CA ALA A 16 15.85 -21.91 5.40
C ALA A 16 15.44 -21.97 6.88
N VAL A 17 15.72 -20.92 7.62
CA VAL A 17 15.23 -20.74 8.98
C VAL A 17 13.73 -20.43 8.88
N GLY A 18 12.93 -21.48 8.83
CA GLY A 18 11.49 -21.42 8.96
C GLY A 18 11.10 -21.10 10.41
N GLY A 19 11.24 -19.85 10.80
CA GLY A 19 10.62 -19.32 12.00
C GLY A 19 9.23 -18.79 11.64
N SER A 20 8.20 -19.65 11.74
CA SER A 20 6.80 -19.21 11.75
C SER A 20 6.61 -18.27 12.94
N ALA A 21 6.68 -16.96 12.68
CA ALA A 21 6.30 -15.97 13.68
C ALA A 21 4.80 -16.13 13.93
N ALA A 22 4.43 -16.50 15.16
CA ALA A 22 3.04 -16.60 15.57
C ALA A 22 2.29 -15.27 15.30
N PRO A 23 1.05 -15.31 14.78
CA PRO A 23 0.28 -14.11 14.49
C PRO A 23 0.14 -13.27 15.75
N ARG A 24 0.56 -12.01 15.70
CA ARG A 24 0.45 -11.07 16.82
C ARG A 24 -1.02 -10.71 17.01
N GLY A 25 -1.67 -11.35 17.97
CA GLY A 25 -2.94 -10.89 18.49
C GLY A 25 -2.80 -9.52 19.16
N ARG A 26 -3.90 -8.80 19.40
CA ARG A 26 -3.88 -7.45 20.03
C ARG A 26 -3.07 -7.37 21.34
N GLY A 27 -2.80 -8.48 22.02
CA GLY A 27 -1.99 -8.53 23.26
C GLY A 27 -0.49 -8.25 23.09
N GLN A 28 0.04 -8.23 21.85
CA GLN A 28 1.45 -7.94 21.56
C GLN A 28 1.63 -6.62 20.78
N VAL A 29 0.60 -5.78 20.75
CA VAL A 29 0.64 -4.49 20.03
C VAL A 29 1.58 -3.53 20.77
N PRO A 30 2.58 -2.93 20.09
CA PRO A 30 3.46 -1.94 20.71
C PRO A 30 2.68 -0.79 21.34
N TRP A 31 3.13 -0.30 22.48
CA TRP A 31 2.48 0.83 23.18
C TRP A 31 2.29 2.06 22.28
N ALA A 32 3.19 2.27 21.32
CA ALA A 32 3.12 3.34 20.34
C ALA A 32 1.87 3.27 19.46
N VAL A 33 1.40 2.06 19.14
CA VAL A 33 0.14 1.86 18.40
C VAL A 33 -1.05 2.29 19.25
N TRP A 34 -1.04 2.00 20.57
CA TRP A 34 -2.11 2.43 21.46
C TRP A 34 -2.21 3.95 21.57
N ILE A 35 -1.06 4.66 21.61
CA ILE A 35 -1.06 6.12 21.53
C ILE A 35 -1.63 6.59 20.19
N ALA A 36 -1.21 5.99 19.09
CA ALA A 36 -1.75 6.32 17.78
C ALA A 36 -3.26 6.07 17.71
N VAL A 37 -3.76 4.97 18.28
CA VAL A 37 -5.20 4.68 18.37
C VAL A 37 -5.94 5.71 19.18
N VAL A 38 -5.43 6.06 20.37
CA VAL A 38 -6.08 7.07 21.26
C VAL A 38 -6.19 8.43 20.58
N VAL A 39 -5.26 8.78 19.69
CA VAL A 39 -5.29 10.05 18.94
C VAL A 39 -6.08 9.93 17.64
N VAL A 40 -5.75 8.95 16.81
CA VAL A 40 -6.31 8.81 15.46
C VAL A 40 -7.77 8.38 15.50
N TYR A 41 -8.13 7.46 16.37
CA TYR A 41 -9.48 6.91 16.43
C TYR A 41 -10.57 7.96 16.72
N PRO A 42 -10.42 8.82 17.75
CA PRO A 42 -11.39 9.89 18.00
C PRO A 42 -11.48 10.88 16.84
N ILE A 43 -10.34 11.28 16.28
CA ILE A 43 -10.29 12.22 15.15
C ILE A 43 -11.01 11.64 13.95
N ALA A 44 -10.67 10.40 13.57
CA ALA A 44 -11.35 9.71 12.47
C ALA A 44 -12.87 9.55 12.73
N SER A 45 -13.26 9.27 13.98
CA SER A 45 -14.68 9.12 14.38
C SER A 45 -15.44 10.42 14.32
N LEU A 46 -14.77 11.53 14.65
CA LEU A 46 -15.34 12.87 14.62
C LEU A 46 -15.54 13.34 13.16
N LEU A 47 -14.53 13.12 12.32
CA LEU A 47 -14.55 13.56 10.93
C LEU A 47 -15.43 12.67 10.05
N PHE A 48 -15.39 11.34 10.27
CA PHE A 48 -16.00 10.38 9.37
C PHE A 48 -17.03 9.50 10.06
N ARG A 49 -18.11 9.22 9.34
CA ARG A 49 -19.01 8.10 9.59
C ARG A 49 -18.62 6.98 8.62
N LEU A 50 -17.74 6.09 9.09
CA LEU A 50 -17.22 5.01 8.25
C LEU A 50 -18.29 3.94 8.03
N ARG A 51 -18.40 3.47 6.80
CA ARG A 51 -19.27 2.38 6.38
C ARG A 51 -18.41 1.37 5.61
N TYR A 52 -18.43 0.13 6.06
CA TYR A 52 -17.63 -0.94 5.49
C TYR A 52 -18.54 -1.95 4.77
N ARG A 53 -18.12 -2.35 3.57
CA ARG A 53 -18.71 -3.44 2.81
C ARG A 53 -17.66 -4.51 2.60
N ASN A 54 -18.01 -5.77 2.89
CA ASN A 54 -17.17 -6.96 2.74
C ASN A 54 -15.85 -6.89 3.52
N ALA A 55 -15.79 -6.18 4.62
CA ALA A 55 -14.55 -6.00 5.38
C ALA A 55 -14.12 -7.26 6.14
N GLU A 56 -15.00 -8.25 6.26
CA GLU A 56 -14.70 -9.61 6.74
C GLU A 56 -13.68 -10.34 5.86
N ARG A 57 -13.45 -9.88 4.61
CA ARG A 57 -12.40 -10.39 3.72
C ARG A 57 -10.99 -10.04 4.18
N ILE A 58 -10.84 -9.05 5.06
CA ILE A 58 -9.54 -8.72 5.66
C ILE A 58 -9.13 -9.89 6.57
N PRO A 59 -8.03 -10.60 6.26
CA PRO A 59 -7.65 -11.78 7.01
C PRO A 59 -7.27 -11.41 8.45
N ARG A 60 -7.78 -12.14 9.40
CA ARG A 60 -7.49 -11.91 10.83
C ARG A 60 -6.03 -12.23 11.19
N THR A 61 -5.37 -13.06 10.40
CA THR A 61 -3.98 -13.49 10.58
C THR A 61 -3.28 -13.61 9.23
N GLY A 62 -1.95 -13.66 9.26
CA GLY A 62 -1.14 -13.79 8.04
C GLY A 62 -0.93 -12.48 7.28
N PRO A 63 -0.05 -12.50 6.27
CA PRO A 63 0.31 -11.32 5.51
C PRO A 63 -0.82 -10.87 4.58
N ALA A 64 -1.09 -9.58 4.55
CA ALA A 64 -2.04 -9.00 3.60
C ALA A 64 -1.55 -7.64 3.10
N LEU A 65 -1.72 -7.42 1.80
CA LEU A 65 -1.44 -6.16 1.12
C LEU A 65 -2.77 -5.52 0.72
N LEU A 66 -3.18 -4.47 1.45
CA LEU A 66 -4.36 -3.71 1.13
C LEU A 66 -4.00 -2.59 0.17
N VAL A 67 -4.63 -2.58 -1.00
CA VAL A 67 -4.36 -1.65 -2.09
C VAL A 67 -5.54 -0.72 -2.27
N LEU A 68 -5.33 0.58 -2.03
CA LEU A 68 -6.40 1.57 -2.04
C LEU A 68 -6.17 2.66 -3.11
N ASN A 69 -7.27 3.24 -3.61
CA ASN A 69 -7.24 4.52 -4.29
C ASN A 69 -6.97 5.66 -3.30
N HIS A 70 -6.44 6.79 -3.77
CA HIS A 70 -6.03 7.91 -2.92
C HIS A 70 -6.72 9.22 -3.34
N ILE A 71 -7.69 9.68 -2.54
CA ILE A 71 -8.58 10.82 -2.87
C ILE A 71 -8.45 11.98 -1.88
N SER A 72 -7.79 11.79 -0.73
CA SER A 72 -7.60 12.84 0.27
C SER A 72 -6.36 12.58 1.12
N ILE A 73 -5.72 13.63 1.62
CA ILE A 73 -4.64 13.49 2.62
C ILE A 73 -5.14 12.87 3.93
N LEU A 74 -6.45 12.83 4.15
CA LEU A 74 -7.09 12.23 5.33
C LEU A 74 -7.40 10.73 5.16
N ASP A 75 -7.18 10.16 3.96
CA ASP A 75 -7.43 8.74 3.71
C ASP A 75 -6.73 7.81 4.71
N PRO A 76 -5.46 8.06 5.10
CA PRO A 76 -4.79 7.18 6.06
C PRO A 76 -5.47 7.13 7.44
N LEU A 77 -6.13 8.20 7.88
CA LEU A 77 -6.87 8.21 9.15
C LEU A 77 -8.08 7.28 9.10
N ALA A 78 -8.81 7.33 7.99
CA ALA A 78 -10.03 6.55 7.82
C ALA A 78 -9.71 5.07 7.53
N SER A 79 -8.73 4.79 6.66
CA SER A 79 -8.30 3.42 6.36
C SER A 79 -7.55 2.75 7.52
N ALA A 80 -6.83 3.50 8.36
CA ALA A 80 -6.28 2.98 9.60
C ALA A 80 -7.39 2.42 10.51
N ARG A 81 -8.49 3.13 10.59
CA ARG A 81 -9.64 2.68 11.37
C ARG A 81 -10.30 1.44 10.77
N LEU A 82 -10.44 1.36 9.43
CA LEU A 82 -10.93 0.14 8.77
C LEU A 82 -10.13 -1.09 9.23
N VAL A 83 -8.81 -1.04 9.16
CA VAL A 83 -7.94 -2.17 9.53
C VAL A 83 -8.01 -2.46 11.03
N TRP A 84 -8.01 -1.40 11.87
CA TRP A 84 -8.08 -1.55 13.32
C TRP A 84 -9.43 -2.15 13.78
N ASP A 85 -10.54 -1.70 13.23
CA ASP A 85 -11.88 -2.21 13.56
C ASP A 85 -12.01 -3.71 13.23
N HIS A 86 -11.20 -4.21 12.26
CA HIS A 86 -11.14 -5.63 11.90
C HIS A 86 -10.03 -6.42 12.64
N GLY A 87 -9.50 -5.85 13.72
CA GLY A 87 -8.63 -6.56 14.66
C GLY A 87 -7.15 -6.62 14.26
N ARG A 88 -6.72 -5.82 13.28
CA ARG A 88 -5.33 -5.77 12.78
C ARG A 88 -4.72 -4.38 12.95
N VAL A 89 -3.39 -4.34 12.98
CA VAL A 89 -2.62 -3.08 12.99
C VAL A 89 -2.26 -2.73 11.54
N PRO A 90 -2.62 -1.53 11.06
CA PRO A 90 -2.23 -1.10 9.72
C PRO A 90 -0.79 -0.57 9.72
N HIS A 91 0.01 -1.02 8.78
CA HIS A 91 1.34 -0.48 8.50
C HIS A 91 1.30 0.21 7.14
N PHE A 92 1.49 1.53 7.12
CA PHE A 92 1.43 2.34 5.91
C PHE A 92 2.82 2.61 5.34
N LEU A 93 2.92 2.56 4.01
CA LEU A 93 4.03 3.18 3.31
C LEU A 93 3.77 4.69 3.24
N ALA A 94 4.41 5.46 4.11
CA ALA A 94 4.17 6.89 4.25
C ALA A 94 5.38 7.72 3.82
N LYS A 95 5.13 8.93 3.28
CA LYS A 95 6.21 9.83 2.84
C LYS A 95 7.20 10.11 3.98
N GLU A 96 8.49 9.98 3.73
CA GLU A 96 9.55 10.17 4.71
C GLU A 96 9.45 11.50 5.48
N SER A 97 9.00 12.58 4.83
CA SER A 97 8.85 13.88 5.49
C SER A 97 7.92 13.86 6.71
N VAL A 98 6.96 12.93 6.76
CA VAL A 98 6.05 12.76 7.91
C VAL A 98 6.81 12.27 9.14
N PHE A 99 7.94 11.57 8.93
CA PHE A 99 8.79 11.03 10.00
C PHE A 99 9.85 12.01 10.51
N ARG A 100 10.01 13.16 9.85
CA ARG A 100 10.97 14.21 10.28
C ARG A 100 10.41 15.10 11.40
N GLY A 101 9.09 15.08 11.61
CA GLY A 101 8.43 15.83 12.68
C GLY A 101 8.56 15.14 14.06
N PRO A 102 8.09 15.80 15.13
CA PRO A 102 8.18 15.29 16.51
C PRO A 102 7.44 13.96 16.71
N GLY A 103 6.42 13.65 15.90
CA GLY A 103 5.72 12.36 15.89
C GLY A 103 6.46 11.23 15.15
N GLY A 104 7.56 11.52 14.45
CA GLY A 104 8.27 10.53 13.64
C GLY A 104 8.73 9.28 14.40
N PRO A 105 9.37 9.42 15.56
CA PRO A 105 9.77 8.25 16.36
C PRO A 105 8.58 7.39 16.81
N LEU A 106 7.44 8.00 17.10
CA LEU A 106 6.20 7.30 17.46
C LEU A 106 5.68 6.49 16.25
N LEU A 107 5.63 7.11 15.06
CA LEU A 107 5.19 6.45 13.84
C LEU A 107 6.07 5.24 13.49
N ARG A 108 7.40 5.37 13.59
CA ARG A 108 8.32 4.23 13.40
C ARG A 108 8.06 3.09 14.40
N ARG A 109 7.87 3.42 15.68
CA ARG A 109 7.55 2.43 16.71
C ARG A 109 6.15 1.83 16.54
N ALA A 110 5.24 2.54 15.87
CA ALA A 110 3.93 2.03 15.50
C ALA A 110 3.94 1.20 14.21
N GLY A 111 5.12 0.87 13.64
CA GLY A 111 5.26 0.04 12.47
C GLY A 111 5.03 0.75 11.13
N GLN A 112 5.01 2.10 11.12
CA GLN A 112 4.85 2.82 9.87
C GLN A 112 6.16 2.82 9.07
N ILE A 113 6.07 2.60 7.75
CA ILE A 113 7.22 2.41 6.85
C ILE A 113 7.51 3.71 6.10
N PRO A 114 8.67 4.37 6.36
CA PRO A 114 9.02 5.58 5.64
C PRO A 114 9.40 5.29 4.19
N VAL A 115 8.89 6.10 3.26
CA VAL A 115 9.21 6.02 1.84
C VAL A 115 9.88 7.33 1.40
N ALA A 116 11.16 7.26 1.08
CA ALA A 116 11.86 8.32 0.37
C ALA A 116 11.49 8.23 -1.11
N ARG A 117 10.56 9.07 -1.54
CA ARG A 117 10.08 9.06 -2.91
C ARG A 117 11.17 9.65 -3.82
N PHE A 118 11.40 8.99 -4.97
CA PHE A 118 12.31 9.47 -6.03
C PHE A 118 13.81 9.31 -5.77
N THR A 119 14.21 8.49 -4.82
CA THR A 119 15.62 8.18 -4.53
C THR A 119 15.85 6.67 -4.63
N ALA A 120 17.11 6.24 -4.58
CA ALA A 120 17.50 4.83 -4.44
C ALA A 120 16.81 4.17 -3.22
N ASP A 121 16.53 4.95 -2.20
CA ASP A 121 15.90 4.51 -0.95
C ASP A 121 14.43 4.05 -1.11
N ALA A 122 13.82 4.25 -2.29
CA ALA A 122 12.52 3.66 -2.60
C ALA A 122 12.58 2.11 -2.59
N HIS A 123 13.73 1.53 -2.91
CA HIS A 123 13.96 0.09 -2.78
C HIS A 123 14.01 -0.36 -1.32
N GLU A 124 14.61 0.43 -0.44
CA GLU A 124 14.65 0.13 1.01
C GLU A 124 13.25 0.10 1.62
N ALA A 125 12.38 1.03 1.21
CA ALA A 125 11.00 1.04 1.67
C ALA A 125 10.22 -0.18 1.21
N LEU A 126 10.42 -0.64 -0.02
CA LEU A 126 9.81 -1.88 -0.51
C LEU A 126 10.37 -3.09 0.23
N HIS A 127 11.67 -3.16 0.46
CA HIS A 127 12.27 -4.23 1.27
C HIS A 127 11.74 -4.24 2.69
N ALA A 128 11.60 -3.09 3.35
CA ALA A 128 10.99 -2.99 4.68
C ALA A 128 9.54 -3.50 4.68
N ALA A 129 8.77 -3.21 3.61
CA ALA A 129 7.42 -3.71 3.46
C ALA A 129 7.38 -5.23 3.20
N GLU A 130 8.33 -5.78 2.46
CA GLU A 130 8.48 -7.24 2.28
C GLU A 130 8.76 -7.95 3.61
N VAL A 131 9.68 -7.42 4.41
CA VAL A 131 10.00 -7.94 5.76
C VAL A 131 8.76 -7.88 6.65
N ASP A 132 8.01 -6.81 6.59
CA ASP A 132 6.82 -6.61 7.40
C ASP A 132 5.68 -7.57 7.00
N LEU A 133 5.47 -7.78 5.71
CA LEU A 133 4.56 -8.79 5.19
C LEU A 133 5.02 -10.21 5.58
N ALA A 134 6.31 -10.53 5.47
CA ALA A 134 6.86 -11.82 5.90
C ALA A 134 6.65 -12.08 7.39
N ALA A 135 6.60 -11.04 8.22
CA ALA A 135 6.25 -11.12 9.63
C ALA A 135 4.74 -11.34 9.88
N GLY A 136 3.93 -11.49 8.83
CA GLY A 136 2.49 -11.72 8.92
C GLY A 136 1.66 -10.48 9.16
N ASN A 137 2.20 -9.27 8.95
CA ASN A 137 1.51 -8.01 9.15
C ASN A 137 0.64 -7.62 7.95
N ILE A 138 -0.17 -6.56 8.14
CA ILE A 138 -0.91 -5.91 7.07
C ILE A 138 -0.17 -4.67 6.62
N VAL A 139 0.16 -4.60 5.34
CA VAL A 139 0.69 -3.39 4.70
C VAL A 139 -0.41 -2.72 3.89
N VAL A 140 -0.59 -1.43 4.10
CA VAL A 140 -1.55 -0.58 3.38
C VAL A 140 -0.78 0.32 2.42
N ILE A 141 -1.14 0.27 1.15
CA ILE A 141 -0.46 1.03 0.10
C ILE A 141 -1.45 1.81 -0.77
N TYR A 142 -1.04 3.03 -1.13
CA TYR A 142 -1.67 3.86 -2.15
C TYR A 142 -0.74 3.90 -3.37
N PRO A 143 -0.92 3.02 -4.39
CA PRO A 143 0.06 2.87 -5.48
C PRO A 143 0.22 4.10 -6.36
N GLU A 144 -0.78 4.97 -6.38
CA GLU A 144 -0.73 6.26 -7.05
C GLU A 144 0.43 7.14 -6.55
N GLY A 145 0.83 6.96 -5.29
CA GLY A 145 1.96 7.66 -4.67
C GLY A 145 1.66 9.11 -4.26
N SER A 146 0.50 9.62 -4.57
CA SER A 146 -0.09 10.89 -4.10
C SER A 146 -1.59 10.82 -4.26
N VAL A 147 -2.31 11.79 -3.71
CA VAL A 147 -3.74 11.96 -4.03
C VAL A 147 -3.89 12.09 -5.54
N THR A 148 -4.92 11.44 -6.10
CA THR A 148 -5.20 11.42 -7.54
C THR A 148 -5.26 12.83 -8.12
N ARG A 149 -4.85 12.98 -9.37
CA ARG A 149 -4.96 14.22 -10.15
C ARG A 149 -6.15 14.19 -11.11
N ASP A 150 -6.85 13.08 -11.15
CA ASP A 150 -8.07 12.97 -11.93
C ASP A 150 -9.14 13.94 -11.39
N PRO A 151 -9.72 14.83 -12.22
CA PRO A 151 -10.67 15.82 -11.77
C PRO A 151 -11.95 15.21 -11.19
N ASP A 152 -12.31 14.01 -11.64
CA ASP A 152 -13.47 13.25 -11.18
C ASP A 152 -13.13 12.24 -10.06
N TRP A 153 -11.91 12.32 -9.51
CA TRP A 153 -11.44 11.49 -8.39
C TRP A 153 -11.28 9.99 -8.72
N TRP A 154 -11.15 9.64 -9.99
CA TRP A 154 -10.80 8.28 -10.38
C TRP A 154 -9.32 8.00 -10.09
N PRO A 155 -8.94 6.73 -9.90
CA PRO A 155 -7.55 6.37 -9.74
C PRO A 155 -6.71 6.78 -10.95
N MET A 156 -5.52 7.30 -10.71
CA MET A 156 -4.56 7.60 -11.77
C MET A 156 -3.54 6.47 -11.93
N GLU A 157 -2.71 6.56 -12.98
CA GLU A 157 -1.59 5.66 -13.20
C GLU A 157 -0.77 5.44 -11.92
N SER A 158 -0.47 4.19 -11.64
CA SER A 158 0.14 3.76 -10.39
C SER A 158 1.61 3.36 -10.55
N ARG A 159 2.34 3.35 -9.46
CA ARG A 159 3.72 2.88 -9.38
C ARG A 159 3.76 1.37 -9.23
N THR A 160 4.76 0.75 -9.83
CA THR A 160 4.91 -0.72 -9.87
C THR A 160 5.37 -1.35 -8.55
N GLY A 161 5.60 -0.57 -7.51
CA GLY A 161 5.97 -1.08 -6.19
C GLY A 161 4.92 -2.04 -5.59
N VAL A 162 3.63 -1.79 -5.86
CA VAL A 162 2.55 -2.68 -5.41
C VAL A 162 2.65 -4.06 -6.05
N ALA A 163 2.95 -4.13 -7.36
CA ALA A 163 3.13 -5.39 -8.06
C ALA A 163 4.37 -6.14 -7.57
N ARG A 164 5.47 -5.42 -7.28
CA ARG A 164 6.66 -6.04 -6.68
C ARG A 164 6.29 -6.72 -5.37
N LEU A 165 5.71 -6.02 -4.40
CA LEU A 165 5.28 -6.60 -3.13
C LEU A 165 4.33 -7.79 -3.32
N ALA A 166 3.36 -7.65 -4.24
CA ALA A 166 2.39 -8.68 -4.53
C ALA A 166 3.01 -9.96 -5.14
N LEU A 167 4.10 -9.84 -5.88
CA LEU A 167 4.75 -10.96 -6.57
C LEU A 167 5.91 -11.56 -5.78
N THR A 168 6.60 -10.79 -4.93
CA THR A 168 7.75 -11.26 -4.14
C THR A 168 7.36 -11.76 -2.75
N THR A 169 6.10 -11.61 -2.36
CA THR A 169 5.59 -12.08 -1.05
C THR A 169 4.38 -13.00 -1.21
N ASP A 170 4.09 -13.78 -0.16
CA ASP A 170 2.89 -14.62 -0.11
C ASP A 170 1.64 -13.87 0.40
N ALA A 171 1.70 -12.53 0.47
CA ALA A 171 0.61 -11.73 0.95
C ALA A 171 -0.66 -11.89 0.09
N VAL A 172 -1.80 -11.97 0.78
CA VAL A 172 -3.11 -11.85 0.12
C VAL A 172 -3.27 -10.40 -0.33
N VAL A 173 -3.50 -10.18 -1.63
CA VAL A 173 -3.67 -8.84 -2.20
C VAL A 173 -5.14 -8.49 -2.26
N LEU A 174 -5.56 -7.51 -1.45
CA LEU A 174 -6.95 -7.05 -1.35
C LEU A 174 -7.08 -5.67 -1.97
N PRO A 175 -7.82 -5.54 -3.07
CA PRO A 175 -8.20 -4.24 -3.60
C PRO A 175 -9.29 -3.65 -2.71
N VAL A 176 -9.16 -2.38 -2.37
CA VAL A 176 -10.13 -1.67 -1.51
C VAL A 176 -10.47 -0.33 -2.14
N ALA A 177 -11.72 -0.14 -2.51
CA ALA A 177 -12.20 1.18 -2.91
C ALA A 177 -12.61 1.99 -1.69
N GLN A 178 -12.31 3.29 -1.72
CA GLN A 178 -12.75 4.25 -0.71
C GLN A 178 -13.35 5.50 -1.36
N TRP A 179 -14.39 6.07 -0.71
CA TRP A 179 -15.08 7.26 -1.19
C TRP A 179 -15.63 8.09 -0.05
N GLY A 180 -15.44 9.41 -0.11
CA GLY A 180 -16.03 10.36 0.85
C GLY A 180 -15.05 11.24 1.60
N ALA A 181 -13.78 10.85 1.78
CA ALA A 181 -12.78 11.63 2.51
C ALA A 181 -12.47 12.99 1.83
N GLN A 182 -12.58 13.06 0.51
CA GLN A 182 -12.42 14.30 -0.28
C GLN A 182 -13.48 15.36 0.07
N ARG A 183 -14.62 14.96 0.64
CA ARG A 183 -15.66 15.90 1.09
C ARG A 183 -15.29 16.63 2.37
N VAL A 184 -14.31 16.12 3.14
CA VAL A 184 -13.75 16.77 4.32
C VAL A 184 -12.51 17.57 3.93
N HIS A 185 -11.63 16.98 3.15
CA HIS A 185 -10.44 17.67 2.62
C HIS A 185 -10.41 17.49 1.10
N ASP A 186 -10.80 18.55 0.41
CA ASP A 186 -10.68 18.65 -1.04
C ASP A 186 -9.24 19.01 -1.41
N TYR A 187 -8.54 18.01 -1.94
CA TYR A 187 -7.13 18.15 -2.32
C TYR A 187 -6.95 19.06 -3.55
N HIS A 188 -7.88 19.02 -4.50
CA HIS A 188 -7.79 19.80 -5.73
C HIS A 188 -8.04 21.29 -5.47
N ALA A 189 -9.01 21.61 -4.61
CA ALA A 189 -9.31 22.97 -4.19
C ALA A 189 -8.44 23.47 -3.03
N HIS A 190 -7.59 22.61 -2.45
CA HIS A 190 -6.82 22.90 -1.22
C HIS A 190 -7.70 23.41 -0.06
N LYS A 191 -8.92 22.83 0.07
CA LYS A 191 -9.90 23.29 1.06
C LYS A 191 -10.19 22.21 2.09
N LEU A 192 -10.19 22.63 3.35
CA LEU A 192 -10.70 21.82 4.46
C LEU A 192 -12.14 22.27 4.76
N HIS A 193 -13.08 21.33 4.65
CA HIS A 193 -14.47 21.55 5.01
C HIS A 193 -14.71 20.96 6.40
N PHE A 194 -15.01 21.83 7.38
CA PHE A 194 -15.33 21.39 8.74
C PHE A 194 -16.72 20.73 8.77
N ARG A 195 -16.78 19.52 8.20
CA ARG A 195 -17.97 18.67 8.26
C ARG A 195 -17.66 17.50 9.19
N LEU A 196 -18.46 17.40 10.24
CA LEU A 196 -18.34 16.26 11.15
C LEU A 196 -19.15 15.08 10.66
N ARG A 197 -18.69 13.87 10.96
CA ARG A 197 -19.35 12.60 10.63
C ARG A 197 -19.72 12.47 9.15
N THR A 198 -18.86 12.99 8.28
CA THR A 198 -19.02 12.84 6.83
C THR A 198 -19.02 11.36 6.46
N PRO A 199 -20.00 10.89 5.67
CA PRO A 199 -20.00 9.51 5.20
C PRO A 199 -18.73 9.22 4.38
N ALA A 200 -18.02 8.18 4.79
CA ALA A 200 -16.87 7.65 4.08
C ALA A 200 -17.03 6.13 3.93
N ASP A 201 -17.12 5.70 2.70
CA ASP A 201 -17.47 4.34 2.31
C ASP A 201 -16.24 3.57 1.89
N TYR A 202 -16.20 2.31 2.30
CA TYR A 202 -15.15 1.36 1.95
C TYR A 202 -15.77 0.08 1.39
N LEU A 203 -15.23 -0.40 0.28
CA LEU A 203 -15.58 -1.68 -0.32
C LEU A 203 -14.32 -2.53 -0.45
N VAL A 204 -14.25 -3.60 0.33
CA VAL A 204 -13.15 -4.58 0.26
C VAL A 204 -13.50 -5.63 -0.79
N GLY A 205 -12.64 -5.79 -1.78
CA GLY A 205 -12.86 -6.74 -2.85
C GLY A 205 -12.39 -8.15 -2.55
N GLU A 206 -12.64 -9.03 -3.51
CA GLU A 206 -12.05 -10.36 -3.49
C GLU A 206 -10.53 -10.26 -3.65
N PRO A 207 -9.78 -11.21 -3.07
CA PRO A 207 -8.36 -11.31 -3.31
C PRO A 207 -8.05 -11.35 -4.81
N VAL A 208 -7.07 -10.55 -5.24
CA VAL A 208 -6.63 -10.57 -6.63
C VAL A 208 -5.89 -11.88 -6.89
N ASP A 209 -6.37 -12.64 -7.87
CA ASP A 209 -5.67 -13.84 -8.31
C ASP A 209 -4.41 -13.46 -9.12
N LEU A 210 -3.27 -13.77 -8.58
CA LEU A 210 -1.93 -13.57 -9.18
C LEU A 210 -1.22 -14.90 -9.44
N SER A 211 -1.98 -16.00 -9.47
CA SER A 211 -1.42 -17.35 -9.63
C SER A 211 -0.61 -17.49 -10.92
N ALA A 212 -1.10 -16.93 -12.02
CA ALA A 212 -0.42 -16.96 -13.32
C ALA A 212 0.90 -16.18 -13.30
N GLN A 213 0.92 -14.96 -12.77
CA GLN A 213 2.11 -14.13 -12.66
C GLN A 213 3.15 -14.75 -11.71
N ARG A 214 2.70 -15.27 -10.57
CA ARG A 214 3.57 -15.99 -9.62
C ARG A 214 4.13 -17.30 -10.22
N ALA A 215 3.35 -18.03 -11.03
CA ALA A 215 3.81 -19.21 -11.72
C ALA A 215 4.93 -18.89 -12.73
N ARG A 216 4.83 -17.79 -13.47
CA ARG A 216 5.88 -17.32 -14.39
C ARG A 216 7.21 -17.08 -13.64
N LEU A 217 7.17 -16.43 -12.47
CA LEU A 217 8.37 -16.20 -11.65
C LEU A 217 8.95 -17.51 -11.08
N ARG A 218 8.10 -18.45 -10.62
CA ARG A 218 8.57 -19.78 -10.15
C ARG A 218 9.20 -20.60 -11.27
N ALA A 219 8.76 -20.39 -12.52
CA ALA A 219 9.36 -20.99 -13.70
C ALA A 219 10.69 -20.32 -14.12
N GLY A 220 11.22 -19.40 -13.32
CA GLY A 220 12.50 -18.72 -13.56
C GLY A 220 12.40 -17.51 -14.51
N GLN A 221 11.21 -17.04 -14.86
CA GLN A 221 11.09 -15.80 -15.63
C GLN A 221 11.51 -14.60 -14.75
N PRO A 222 12.27 -13.65 -15.32
CA PRO A 222 12.71 -12.48 -14.55
C PRO A 222 11.54 -11.55 -14.22
N LEU A 223 11.66 -10.83 -13.11
CA LEU A 223 10.72 -9.79 -12.71
C LEU A 223 10.94 -8.52 -13.56
N THR A 224 10.36 -8.51 -14.76
CA THR A 224 10.51 -7.43 -15.75
C THR A 224 9.63 -6.22 -15.40
N GLY A 225 9.98 -5.04 -15.94
CA GLY A 225 9.14 -3.85 -15.84
C GLY A 225 7.76 -4.03 -16.47
N GLU A 226 7.66 -4.82 -17.54
CA GLU A 226 6.40 -5.16 -18.21
C GLU A 226 5.49 -6.00 -17.30
N LEU A 227 6.02 -7.08 -16.69
CA LEU A 227 5.27 -7.90 -15.75
C LEU A 227 4.81 -7.10 -14.52
N LEU A 228 5.66 -6.21 -14.03
CA LEU A 228 5.29 -5.31 -12.93
C LEU A 228 4.19 -4.34 -13.34
N LYS A 229 4.23 -3.79 -14.54
CA LYS A 229 3.19 -2.91 -15.06
C LYS A 229 1.87 -3.66 -15.24
N GLU A 230 1.88 -4.79 -15.94
CA GLU A 230 0.71 -5.67 -16.14
C GLU A 230 0.03 -6.00 -14.81
N THR A 231 0.82 -6.43 -13.81
CA THR A 231 0.30 -6.79 -12.48
C THR A 231 -0.25 -5.58 -11.74
N THR A 232 0.40 -4.42 -11.85
CA THR A 232 -0.08 -3.18 -11.25
C THR A 232 -1.43 -2.77 -11.84
N ASP A 233 -1.53 -2.79 -13.16
CA ASP A 233 -2.75 -2.43 -13.89
C ASP A 233 -3.90 -3.40 -13.56
N LEU A 234 -3.61 -4.70 -13.43
CA LEU A 234 -4.58 -5.69 -12.97
C LEU A 234 -5.11 -5.38 -11.56
N ILE A 235 -4.23 -5.13 -10.60
CA ILE A 235 -4.62 -4.82 -9.22
C ILE A 235 -5.45 -3.53 -9.17
N MET A 236 -4.97 -2.48 -9.85
CA MET A 236 -5.64 -1.18 -9.84
C MET A 236 -6.94 -1.16 -10.63
N SER A 237 -7.10 -2.00 -11.66
CA SER A 237 -8.39 -2.16 -12.33
C SER A 237 -9.46 -2.71 -11.37
N ARG A 238 -9.09 -3.65 -10.47
CA ARG A 238 -10.01 -4.12 -9.43
C ARG A 238 -10.42 -3.02 -8.45
N VAL A 239 -9.48 -2.15 -8.06
CA VAL A 239 -9.78 -0.97 -7.21
C VAL A 239 -10.70 0.00 -7.93
N ARG A 240 -10.44 0.28 -9.22
CA ARG A 240 -11.26 1.16 -10.06
C ARG A 240 -12.69 0.61 -10.24
N ASP A 241 -12.82 -0.66 -10.56
CA ASP A 241 -14.12 -1.30 -10.78
C ASP A 241 -14.96 -1.33 -9.50
N GLN A 242 -14.33 -1.54 -8.33
CA GLN A 242 -14.99 -1.41 -7.03
C GLN A 242 -15.38 0.03 -6.70
N LEU A 243 -14.55 1.00 -7.10
CA LEU A 243 -14.90 2.40 -6.93
C LEU A 243 -16.12 2.78 -7.79
N ALA A 244 -16.23 2.21 -8.99
CA ALA A 244 -17.42 2.36 -9.84
C ALA A 244 -18.68 1.82 -9.15
N GLU A 245 -18.59 0.62 -8.55
CA GLU A 245 -19.68 0.04 -7.76
C GLU A 245 -20.05 0.94 -6.56
N LEU A 246 -19.03 1.45 -5.86
CA LEU A 246 -19.22 2.27 -4.67
C LEU A 246 -19.87 3.61 -4.99
N ARG A 247 -19.54 4.20 -6.14
CA ARG A 247 -20.08 5.47 -6.63
C ARG A 247 -21.41 5.32 -7.36
N GLY A 248 -21.71 4.13 -7.90
CA GLY A 248 -22.85 3.89 -8.80
C GLY A 248 -22.65 4.55 -10.17
N GLU A 249 -21.40 4.71 -10.62
CA GLU A 249 -21.01 5.36 -11.87
C GLU A 249 -20.13 4.43 -12.71
N PRO A 250 -20.19 4.47 -14.04
CA PRO A 250 -19.31 3.69 -14.88
C PRO A 250 -17.85 4.10 -14.70
N ALA A 251 -16.96 3.11 -14.61
CA ALA A 251 -15.53 3.36 -14.54
C ALA A 251 -14.99 3.90 -15.88
N PRO A 252 -14.00 4.82 -15.86
CA PRO A 252 -13.29 5.20 -17.08
C PRO A 252 -12.52 4.01 -17.64
N THR A 253 -12.35 3.97 -18.95
CA THR A 253 -11.63 2.87 -19.63
C THR A 253 -10.12 2.88 -19.38
N ALA A 254 -9.54 4.06 -19.14
CA ALA A 254 -8.13 4.25 -18.87
C ALA A 254 -7.91 4.97 -17.53
N PHE A 255 -6.74 4.77 -16.95
CA PHE A 255 -6.30 5.55 -15.81
C PHE A 255 -5.88 6.95 -16.23
N HIS A 256 -6.18 7.95 -15.39
CA HIS A 256 -5.67 9.29 -15.60
C HIS A 256 -4.14 9.30 -15.60
N PRO A 257 -3.47 9.97 -16.55
CA PRO A 257 -2.01 10.03 -16.60
C PRO A 257 -1.43 10.66 -15.34
N ARG A 258 -0.37 10.05 -14.82
CA ARG A 258 0.36 10.64 -13.70
C ARG A 258 1.18 11.83 -14.19
N PRO A 259 1.20 12.96 -13.45
CA PRO A 259 2.04 14.10 -13.79
C PRO A 259 3.50 13.66 -13.99
N ARG A 260 4.07 13.98 -15.13
CA ARG A 260 5.50 13.83 -15.36
C ARG A 260 6.22 14.82 -14.43
N ARG A 261 7.25 14.35 -13.74
CA ARG A 261 8.13 15.26 -13.02
C ARG A 261 8.95 16.01 -14.04
N GLU A 262 8.82 17.32 -14.09
CA GLU A 262 9.84 18.17 -14.69
C GLU A 262 11.12 17.99 -13.87
N LEU A 263 12.14 17.41 -14.46
CA LEU A 263 13.45 17.39 -13.84
C LEU A 263 13.96 18.85 -13.82
N PRO A 264 14.57 19.32 -12.71
CA PRO A 264 15.22 20.60 -12.70
C PRO A 264 16.33 20.58 -13.76
N GLY A 265 16.14 21.23 -14.89
CA GLY A 265 17.09 21.27 -16.02
C GLY A 265 16.46 21.28 -17.41
N ASP A 266 15.18 20.94 -17.58
CA ASP A 266 14.51 21.03 -18.89
C ASP A 266 13.99 22.46 -19.17
N LEU A 267 14.88 23.44 -19.16
CA LEU A 267 14.62 24.81 -19.66
C LEU A 267 14.89 24.92 -21.17
N SER A 268 14.81 23.82 -21.93
CA SER A 268 14.92 23.85 -23.39
C SER A 268 13.56 23.77 -24.06
N GLY A 269 12.82 24.91 -24.11
CA GLY A 269 11.54 24.91 -24.84
C GLY A 269 10.70 26.17 -24.71
N SER A 270 11.31 27.35 -24.62
CA SER A 270 10.58 28.58 -24.89
C SER A 270 11.46 29.59 -25.63
N ALA A 271 11.66 29.33 -26.94
CA ALA A 271 12.09 30.33 -27.90
C ALA A 271 11.48 29.93 -29.24
N THR A 272 10.35 30.46 -29.52
CA THR A 272 9.86 31.14 -30.77
C THR A 272 8.38 31.46 -30.64
#